data_1c54507f90b623a1ecfa763816bf0f67
#
_entry.id   1c54507f90b623a1ecfa763816bf0f67
#
_cell.length_a   1.000
_cell.length_b   1.000
_cell.length_c   1.000
_cell.angle_alpha   90.00
_cell.angle_beta   90.00
_cell.angle_gamma   90.00
#
_symmetry.space_group_name_H-M   'P 1'
#
loop_
_entity.id
_entity.type
_entity.pdbx_description
1 polymer ?
#
loop_
_entity_poly.entity_id
_entity_poly.type
_entity_poly.pdbx_seq_one_letter_code
_entity_poly.pdbx_strand_id
1 'polypeptide(L)'
;MNSDTDSSHYAHLIIAGLLGWAIPGAGHFYIGERVRAAVIFVTVVLTFTVGLWVGSVGVIDPVHGKLPYAGQIMNSPAVAAIGHLTRSGHYPVYGRPNEIGQIYTSISGLLNLLCIVNAVYLAHVKRRGREGRTA
;
A
#
# COMPACT_ATOMS: atom_id res chain seq x y z
N MET A 1 15.30 -10.22 30.72
CA MET A 1 14.77 -9.47 29.58
C MET A 1 15.39 -10.10 28.35
N ASN A 2 14.62 -10.96 27.66
CA ASN A 2 15.17 -11.81 26.60
C ASN A 2 15.22 -11.02 25.27
N SER A 3 16.42 -10.65 24.84
CA SER A 3 16.66 -9.98 23.55
C SER A 3 16.10 -10.73 22.34
N ASP A 4 16.03 -12.06 22.41
CA ASP A 4 15.53 -12.92 21.33
C ASP A 4 14.00 -12.83 21.12
N THR A 5 13.25 -12.64 22.20
CA THR A 5 11.78 -12.44 22.10
C THR A 5 11.41 -11.08 21.56
N ASP A 6 12.18 -10.05 21.88
CA ASP A 6 12.00 -8.70 21.37
C ASP A 6 12.34 -8.61 19.88
N SER A 7 13.46 -9.19 19.45
CA SER A 7 13.86 -9.19 18.03
C SER A 7 12.85 -9.93 17.15
N SER A 8 12.31 -11.06 17.61
CA SER A 8 11.24 -11.79 16.93
C SER A 8 9.94 -10.98 16.85
N HIS A 9 9.65 -10.16 17.86
CA HIS A 9 8.47 -9.27 17.84
C HIS A 9 8.56 -8.22 16.75
N TYR A 10 9.66 -7.47 16.70
CA TYR A 10 9.86 -6.45 15.68
C TYR A 10 9.89 -7.05 14.26
N ALA A 11 10.47 -8.23 14.09
CA ALA A 11 10.48 -8.92 12.80
C ALA A 11 9.05 -9.18 12.26
N HIS A 12 8.13 -9.66 13.10
CA HIS A 12 6.74 -9.87 12.69
C HIS A 12 6.00 -8.58 12.29
N LEU A 13 6.25 -7.47 12.99
CA LEU A 13 5.67 -6.18 12.68
C LEU A 13 6.19 -5.65 11.33
N ILE A 14 7.50 -5.75 11.11
CA ILE A 14 8.15 -5.33 9.87
C ILE A 14 7.65 -6.17 8.70
N ILE A 15 7.56 -7.48 8.84
CA ILE A 15 7.05 -8.38 7.80
C ILE A 15 5.60 -8.04 7.44
N ALA A 16 4.73 -7.82 8.43
CA ALA A 16 3.34 -7.44 8.18
C ALA A 16 3.24 -6.11 7.42
N GLY A 17 4.08 -5.13 7.77
CA GLY A 17 4.14 -3.83 7.09
C GLY A 17 4.67 -3.95 5.66
N LEU A 18 5.79 -4.64 5.45
CA LEU A 18 6.40 -4.83 4.13
C LEU A 18 5.49 -5.62 3.18
N LEU A 19 4.83 -6.68 3.68
CA LEU A 19 3.87 -7.44 2.90
C LEU A 19 2.66 -6.58 2.50
N GLY A 20 2.15 -5.76 3.42
CA GLY A 20 1.04 -4.84 3.14
C GLY A 20 1.40 -3.77 2.10
N TRP A 21 2.68 -3.36 2.05
CA TRP A 21 3.18 -2.44 1.02
C TRP A 21 3.43 -3.15 -0.32
N ALA A 22 3.99 -4.35 -0.30
CA ALA A 22 4.27 -5.12 -1.51
C ALA A 22 2.97 -5.47 -2.28
N ILE A 23 1.96 -5.93 -1.53
CA ILE A 23 0.65 -6.27 -2.07
C ILE A 23 -0.42 -5.72 -1.11
N PRO A 24 -1.33 -4.83 -1.55
CA PRO A 24 -2.42 -4.33 -0.72
C PRO A 24 -3.19 -5.45 -0.05
N GLY A 25 -3.37 -5.36 1.27
CA GLY A 25 -4.05 -6.40 2.05
C GLY A 25 -3.19 -7.58 2.52
N ALA A 26 -1.99 -7.83 1.95
CA ALA A 26 -1.17 -8.98 2.33
C ALA A 26 -0.71 -8.94 3.79
N GLY A 27 -0.52 -7.76 4.38
CA GLY A 27 -0.25 -7.61 5.80
C GLY A 27 -1.38 -8.17 6.67
N HIS A 28 -2.64 -7.91 6.31
CA HIS A 28 -3.82 -8.46 7.00
C HIS A 28 -3.94 -9.97 6.79
N PHE A 29 -3.62 -10.45 5.59
CA PHE A 29 -3.60 -11.89 5.30
C PHE A 29 -2.57 -12.62 6.18
N TYR A 30 -1.39 -12.05 6.35
CA TYR A 30 -0.31 -12.60 7.17
C TYR A 30 -0.71 -12.75 8.65
N ILE A 31 -1.45 -11.80 9.20
CA ILE A 31 -1.95 -11.86 10.58
C ILE A 31 -3.24 -12.69 10.75
N GLY A 32 -3.71 -13.35 9.69
CA GLY A 32 -4.87 -14.23 9.68
C GLY A 32 -6.22 -13.56 9.46
N GLU A 33 -6.27 -12.27 9.12
CA GLU A 33 -7.48 -11.49 8.84
C GLU A 33 -7.87 -11.59 7.35
N ARG A 34 -8.24 -12.79 6.89
CA ARG A 34 -8.45 -13.10 5.46
C ARG A 34 -9.53 -12.26 4.81
N VAL A 35 -10.67 -12.07 5.49
CA VAL A 35 -11.80 -11.29 4.95
C VAL A 35 -11.41 -9.82 4.79
N ARG A 36 -10.76 -9.24 5.80
CA ARG A 36 -10.25 -7.87 5.72
C ARG A 36 -9.20 -7.72 4.63
N ALA A 37 -8.29 -8.69 4.51
CA ALA A 37 -7.29 -8.72 3.45
C ALA A 37 -7.93 -8.67 2.06
N ALA A 38 -8.95 -9.50 1.81
CA ALA A 38 -9.66 -9.54 0.54
C ALA A 38 -10.40 -8.23 0.25
N VAL A 39 -11.10 -7.66 1.21
CA VAL A 39 -11.81 -6.38 1.06
C VAL A 39 -10.82 -5.25 0.74
N ILE A 40 -9.70 -5.17 1.48
CA ILE A 40 -8.66 -4.16 1.25
C ILE A 40 -8.07 -4.32 -0.14
N PHE A 41 -7.70 -5.55 -0.52
CA PHE A 41 -7.12 -5.82 -1.84
C PHE A 41 -8.05 -5.36 -2.95
N VAL A 42 -9.32 -5.81 -2.93
CA VAL A 42 -10.30 -5.44 -3.96
C VAL A 42 -10.51 -3.93 -4.01
N THR A 43 -10.71 -3.29 -2.87
CA THR A 43 -10.98 -1.84 -2.82
C THR A 43 -9.80 -1.02 -3.34
N VAL A 44 -8.59 -1.32 -2.88
CA VAL A 44 -7.39 -0.57 -3.24
C VAL A 44 -7.06 -0.78 -4.71
N VAL A 45 -7.07 -2.03 -5.19
CA VAL A 45 -6.77 -2.36 -6.60
C VAL A 45 -7.83 -1.77 -7.52
N LEU A 46 -9.11 -1.86 -7.17
CA LEU A 46 -10.19 -1.30 -7.98
C LEU A 46 -10.08 0.23 -8.08
N THR A 47 -9.87 0.92 -6.97
CA THR A 47 -9.70 2.38 -6.94
C THR A 47 -8.50 2.81 -7.79
N PHE A 48 -7.38 2.10 -7.68
CA PHE A 48 -6.18 2.36 -8.47
C PHE A 48 -6.41 2.13 -9.96
N THR A 49 -7.07 1.03 -10.32
CA THR A 49 -7.38 0.67 -11.71
C THR A 49 -8.33 1.69 -12.35
N VAL A 50 -9.35 2.14 -11.62
CA VAL A 50 -10.25 3.21 -12.09
C VAL A 50 -9.46 4.49 -12.34
N GLY A 51 -8.54 4.85 -11.44
CA GLY A 51 -7.67 6.01 -11.63
C GLY A 51 -6.82 5.92 -12.89
N LEU A 52 -6.22 4.74 -13.15
CA LEU A 52 -5.46 4.49 -14.37
C LEU A 52 -6.35 4.49 -15.62
N TRP A 53 -7.56 3.98 -15.53
CA TRP A 53 -8.48 3.95 -16.66
C TRP A 53 -8.93 5.34 -17.06
N VAL A 54 -9.25 6.20 -16.09
CA VAL A 54 -9.69 7.58 -16.35
C VAL A 54 -8.53 8.44 -16.84
N GLY A 55 -7.36 8.32 -16.24
CA GLY A 55 -6.22 9.21 -16.49
C GLY A 55 -5.11 8.62 -17.34
N SER A 56 -5.21 7.34 -17.79
CA SER A 56 -4.15 6.59 -18.48
C SER A 56 -2.91 6.36 -17.60
N VAL A 57 -1.94 5.61 -18.09
CA VAL A 57 -0.67 5.29 -17.40
C VAL A 57 0.19 6.55 -17.15
N GLY A 58 0.03 7.58 -17.99
CA GLY A 58 0.71 8.88 -17.85
C GLY A 58 0.37 9.67 -16.59
N VAL A 59 -0.65 9.24 -15.84
CA VAL A 59 -1.00 9.77 -14.50
C VAL A 59 0.12 9.51 -13.48
N ILE A 60 0.90 8.45 -13.67
CA ILE A 60 2.06 8.13 -12.82
C ILE A 60 3.27 8.89 -13.38
N ASP A 61 3.38 10.16 -13.00
CA ASP A 61 4.46 11.05 -13.46
C ASP A 61 5.35 11.47 -12.27
N PRO A 62 6.55 10.88 -12.16
CA PRO A 62 7.48 11.22 -11.10
C PRO A 62 8.20 12.57 -11.32
N VAL A 63 8.06 13.17 -12.49
CA VAL A 63 8.80 14.41 -12.86
C VAL A 63 7.95 15.65 -12.59
N HIS A 64 6.72 15.69 -13.10
CA HIS A 64 5.86 16.87 -13.03
C HIS A 64 4.85 16.77 -11.88
N GLY A 65 4.42 15.55 -11.52
CA GLY A 65 3.43 15.26 -10.47
C GLY A 65 4.03 14.72 -9.17
N LYS A 66 5.00 15.38 -8.54
CA LYS A 66 5.73 14.86 -7.37
C LYS A 66 4.84 14.54 -6.18
N LEU A 67 3.87 15.39 -5.85
CA LEU A 67 2.96 15.16 -4.71
C LEU A 67 1.99 13.99 -4.95
N PRO A 68 1.24 13.93 -6.08
CA PRO A 68 0.44 12.77 -6.41
C PRO A 68 1.27 11.48 -6.48
N TYR A 69 2.46 11.53 -7.06
CA TYR A 69 3.35 10.38 -7.16
C TYR A 69 3.79 9.84 -5.80
N ALA A 70 4.07 10.72 -4.83
CA ALA A 70 4.37 10.30 -3.46
C ALA A 70 3.21 9.51 -2.82
N GLY A 71 1.96 9.92 -3.04
CA GLY A 71 0.78 9.16 -2.63
C GLY A 71 0.66 7.82 -3.37
N GLN A 72 0.88 7.84 -4.68
CA GLN A 72 0.78 6.65 -5.53
C GLN A 72 1.77 5.55 -5.16
N ILE A 73 3.01 5.90 -4.79
CA ILE A 73 4.06 4.91 -4.43
C ILE A 73 3.74 4.15 -3.14
N MET A 74 2.85 4.69 -2.29
CA MET A 74 2.37 4.01 -1.09
C MET A 74 1.43 2.85 -1.42
N ASN A 75 0.95 2.77 -2.65
CA ASN A 75 0.08 1.67 -3.08
C ASN A 75 0.86 0.35 -3.22
N SER A 76 1.98 0.39 -3.94
CA SER A 76 2.83 -0.80 -4.19
C SER A 76 4.16 -0.37 -4.82
N PRO A 77 5.25 -1.14 -4.63
CA PRO A 77 6.49 -0.93 -5.37
C PRO A 77 6.32 -1.06 -6.89
N ALA A 78 5.30 -1.76 -7.36
CA ALA A 78 4.95 -1.84 -8.80
C ALA A 78 4.68 -0.45 -9.41
N VAL A 79 4.13 0.49 -8.62
CA VAL A 79 3.91 1.88 -9.08
C VAL A 79 5.24 2.58 -9.38
N ALA A 80 6.29 2.31 -8.61
CA ALA A 80 7.62 2.86 -8.89
C ALA A 80 8.17 2.32 -10.23
N ALA A 81 7.95 1.04 -10.53
CA ALA A 81 8.32 0.44 -11.81
C ALA A 81 7.56 1.09 -12.98
N ILE A 82 6.25 1.29 -12.83
CA ILE A 82 5.43 1.99 -13.84
C ILE A 82 5.92 3.44 -14.02
N GLY A 83 6.20 4.16 -12.92
CA GLY A 83 6.75 5.51 -12.98
C GLY A 83 8.13 5.59 -13.66
N HIS A 84 8.93 4.53 -13.58
CA HIS A 84 10.19 4.45 -14.33
C HIS A 84 9.94 4.26 -15.83
N LEU A 85 8.97 3.44 -16.20
CA LEU A 85 8.58 3.24 -17.61
C LEU A 85 7.99 4.51 -18.23
N THR A 86 7.19 5.28 -17.47
CA THR A 86 6.59 6.54 -17.97
C THR A 86 7.61 7.64 -18.17
N ARG A 87 8.76 7.62 -17.46
CA ARG A 87 9.88 8.56 -17.72
C ARG A 87 10.48 8.43 -19.11
N SER A 88 10.57 7.21 -19.62
CA SER A 88 11.18 6.90 -20.90
C SER A 88 10.20 6.93 -22.06
N GLY A 89 8.89 6.96 -21.80
CA GLY A 89 7.82 6.98 -22.81
C GLY A 89 7.16 8.35 -22.93
N HIS A 90 6.78 8.73 -24.15
CA HIS A 90 5.91 9.88 -24.39
C HIS A 90 4.44 9.45 -24.16
N TYR A 91 3.98 9.56 -22.93
CA TYR A 91 2.57 9.36 -22.57
C TYR A 91 1.94 10.68 -22.08
N PRO A 92 1.76 11.68 -22.98
CA PRO A 92 1.21 12.97 -22.55
C PRO A 92 -0.27 12.80 -22.26
N VAL A 93 -0.65 12.97 -21.02
CA VAL A 93 -2.04 13.08 -20.58
C VAL A 93 -2.23 14.45 -19.98
N TYR A 94 -3.13 15.24 -20.56
CA TYR A 94 -3.38 16.61 -20.13
C TYR A 94 -4.85 16.83 -19.80
N GLY A 95 -5.12 17.81 -18.92
CA GLY A 95 -6.46 18.26 -18.60
C GLY A 95 -7.16 17.47 -17.49
N ARG A 96 -8.47 17.65 -17.38
CA ARG A 96 -9.30 17.06 -16.30
C ARG A 96 -9.15 15.55 -16.10
N PRO A 97 -9.05 14.70 -17.14
CA PRO A 97 -8.87 13.27 -16.94
C PRO A 97 -7.58 12.94 -16.20
N ASN A 98 -6.48 13.66 -16.46
CA ASN A 98 -5.22 13.50 -15.77
C ASN A 98 -5.34 13.83 -14.28
N GLU A 99 -5.95 14.96 -13.95
CA GLU A 99 -6.14 15.38 -12.55
C GLU A 99 -6.98 14.37 -11.77
N ILE A 100 -8.10 13.93 -12.34
CA ILE A 100 -8.98 12.94 -11.73
C ILE A 100 -8.24 11.62 -11.52
N GLY A 101 -7.52 11.13 -12.52
CA GLY A 101 -6.73 9.91 -12.44
C GLY A 101 -5.66 9.99 -11.36
N GLN A 102 -4.93 11.13 -11.25
CA GLN A 102 -3.95 11.37 -10.20
C GLN A 102 -4.58 11.35 -8.81
N ILE A 103 -5.75 11.93 -8.63
CA ILE A 103 -6.48 11.92 -7.36
C ILE A 103 -6.84 10.49 -6.96
N TYR A 104 -7.47 9.71 -7.85
CA TYR A 104 -7.88 8.33 -7.54
C TYR A 104 -6.69 7.42 -7.22
N THR A 105 -5.62 7.49 -8.01
CA THR A 105 -4.42 6.67 -7.79
C THR A 105 -3.68 7.06 -6.51
N SER A 106 -3.64 8.35 -6.16
CA SER A 106 -3.05 8.84 -4.91
C SER A 106 -3.89 8.44 -3.69
N ILE A 107 -5.22 8.58 -3.76
CA ILE A 107 -6.13 8.15 -2.70
C ILE A 107 -5.98 6.65 -2.45
N SER A 108 -5.91 5.83 -3.51
CA SER A 108 -5.67 4.40 -3.39
C SER A 108 -4.40 4.08 -2.60
N GLY A 109 -3.29 4.76 -2.89
CA GLY A 109 -2.03 4.58 -2.19
C GLY A 109 -2.09 5.03 -0.71
N LEU A 110 -2.74 6.15 -0.42
CA LEU A 110 -2.94 6.61 0.96
C LEU A 110 -3.86 5.67 1.75
N LEU A 111 -4.90 5.11 1.13
CA LEU A 111 -5.73 4.08 1.74
C LEU A 111 -4.90 2.84 2.07
N ASN A 112 -4.03 2.40 1.16
CA ASN A 112 -3.12 1.28 1.44
C ASN A 112 -2.18 1.58 2.61
N LEU A 113 -1.64 2.80 2.70
CA LEU A 113 -0.81 3.21 3.84
C LEU A 113 -1.56 3.09 5.17
N LEU A 114 -2.81 3.55 5.24
CA LEU A 114 -3.64 3.39 6.43
C LEU A 114 -3.87 1.91 6.78
N CYS A 115 -4.07 1.07 5.76
CA CYS A 115 -4.22 -0.37 5.96
C CYS A 115 -2.92 -1.02 6.47
N ILE A 116 -1.75 -0.59 5.99
CA ILE A 116 -0.45 -1.04 6.48
C ILE A 116 -0.30 -0.72 7.97
N VAL A 117 -0.56 0.52 8.36
CA VAL A 117 -0.50 0.94 9.78
C VAL A 117 -1.46 0.12 10.63
N ASN A 118 -2.68 -0.12 10.15
CA ASN A 118 -3.66 -0.95 10.84
C ASN A 118 -3.21 -2.41 10.96
N ALA A 119 -2.60 -2.99 9.92
CA ALA A 119 -2.07 -4.36 9.95
C ALA A 119 -0.94 -4.50 11.00
N VAL A 120 -0.01 -3.55 11.04
CA VAL A 120 1.08 -3.51 12.01
C VAL A 120 0.52 -3.39 13.44
N TYR A 121 -0.46 -2.51 13.65
CA TYR A 121 -1.12 -2.34 14.94
C TYR A 121 -1.81 -3.64 15.40
N LEU A 122 -2.59 -4.28 14.52
CA LEU A 122 -3.27 -5.54 14.83
C LEU A 122 -2.26 -6.68 15.11
N ALA A 123 -1.16 -6.74 14.39
CA ALA A 123 -0.08 -7.69 14.63
C ALA A 123 0.49 -7.53 16.05
N HIS A 124 0.71 -6.27 16.48
CA HIS A 124 1.18 -5.95 17.80
C HIS A 124 0.19 -6.37 18.90
N VAL A 125 -1.08 -6.01 18.75
CA VAL A 125 -2.14 -6.31 19.74
C VAL A 125 -2.38 -7.80 19.87
N LYS A 126 -2.48 -8.53 18.76
CA LYS A 126 -2.70 -9.98 18.76
C LYS A 126 -1.58 -10.74 19.48
N ARG A 127 -0.35 -10.32 19.33
CA ARG A 127 0.77 -10.95 20.01
C ARG A 127 0.73 -10.71 21.52
N ARG A 128 0.53 -9.47 21.98
CA ARG A 128 0.36 -9.17 23.40
C ARG A 128 -0.76 -9.95 24.06
N GLY A 129 -1.87 -10.14 23.36
CA GLY A 129 -2.99 -10.94 23.84
C GLY A 129 -2.67 -12.45 23.98
N ARG A 130 -1.72 -12.97 23.19
CA ARG A 130 -1.23 -14.34 23.32
C ARG A 130 -0.31 -14.50 24.52
N GLU A 131 0.63 -13.57 24.71
CA GLU A 131 1.57 -13.59 25.83
C GLU A 131 0.86 -13.50 27.20
N GLY A 132 -0.18 -12.65 27.31
CA GLY A 132 -0.99 -12.54 28.53
C GLY A 132 -1.91 -13.73 28.82
N ARG A 133 -2.07 -14.68 27.88
CA ARG A 133 -2.88 -15.89 28.08
C ARG A 133 -2.03 -17.11 28.49
N THR A 134 -0.72 -17.02 28.32
CA THR A 134 0.24 -18.08 28.65
C THR A 134 0.99 -17.81 29.99
N ALA A 135 0.80 -16.64 30.56
CA ALA A 135 1.27 -16.26 31.89
C ALA A 135 0.18 -16.46 32.95
#